data_90df775e1fae44b29ea74b0797f5836a
#
_entry.id   90df775e1fae44b29ea74b0797f5836a
#
_cell.length_a   1.000
_cell.length_b   1.000
_cell.length_c   1.000
_cell.angle_alpha   90.00
_cell.angle_beta   90.00
_cell.angle_gamma   90.00
#
_symmetry.space_group_name_H-M   'P 1'
#
loop_
_entity.id
_entity.type
_entity.pdbx_description
1 polymer ?
#
loop_
_entity_poly.entity_id
_entity_poly.type
_entity_poly.pdbx_seq_one_letter_code
_entity_poly.pdbx_strand_id
1 'polypeptide(L)'
;MNGFSWFCLIVLTAMFIIMMSIMIIFERDKPKHIISWTIVFLFTQLIGYIVFTIFKIISYKKRHSLIVKQNEDLVYKNLIQHKLTNEQKLVQDEVFDFNSLAYNANLTQNNTYEILNSYAKYKETLLRDLKNANSYIFLELERINSLDFEDVKNVLIEKASKGVSVKLIYDNLISSKIKKALIKAGVRVKTFSKHNVIGGNYANLRNVVSIDGNIVYIGRLDANKKQLSGANDISSAFIKLKGDVVQDVNLATHQDIVFSTGKYIDYKEVKKDVASNDTSIQFVSNEQDTDIELLIIKAICMAKKSIQLQLEKFIPTESIMSLLRFAINSNIEVKLMIPLKTGRNSKYFASRAYAKELALFGAKVYLYDGYVRFNAITIDSQYVIYGNYAIDREYITNALQNVLIFKDSKAVNFFNKEFESCVNNSYKINNAKYMLVREKFFKNFV
;
A
#
# COMPACT_ATOMS: atom_id res chain seq x y z
N MET A 1 -11.03 -36.05 -44.45
CA MET A 1 -10.50 -34.65 -44.43
C MET A 1 -9.52 -34.52 -45.58
N ASN A 2 -9.69 -33.52 -46.44
CA ASN A 2 -8.81 -33.30 -47.59
C ASN A 2 -7.47 -32.73 -47.13
N GLY A 3 -6.37 -32.94 -47.91
CA GLY A 3 -5.04 -32.44 -47.58
C GLY A 3 -5.00 -30.93 -47.23
N PHE A 4 -5.88 -30.16 -47.87
CA PHE A 4 -6.08 -28.74 -47.56
C PHE A 4 -6.58 -28.50 -46.11
N SER A 5 -7.49 -29.33 -45.61
CA SER A 5 -7.99 -29.21 -44.21
C SER A 5 -6.89 -29.52 -43.20
N TRP A 6 -6.03 -30.47 -43.47
CA TRP A 6 -4.87 -30.78 -42.65
C TRP A 6 -3.85 -29.63 -42.64
N PHE A 7 -3.57 -29.05 -43.81
CA PHE A 7 -2.69 -27.88 -43.89
C PHE A 7 -3.22 -26.70 -43.08
N CYS A 8 -4.50 -26.37 -43.23
CA CYS A 8 -5.12 -25.28 -42.41
C CYS A 8 -5.03 -25.57 -40.90
N LEU A 9 -5.25 -26.81 -40.48
CA LEU A 9 -5.16 -27.19 -39.06
C LEU A 9 -3.73 -27.01 -38.51
N ILE A 10 -2.71 -27.43 -39.28
CA ILE A 10 -1.30 -27.26 -38.90
C ILE A 10 -0.94 -25.77 -38.78
N VAL A 11 -1.37 -24.95 -39.72
CA VAL A 11 -1.11 -23.49 -39.67
C VAL A 11 -1.78 -22.86 -38.46
N LEU A 12 -3.04 -23.19 -38.17
CA LEU A 12 -3.76 -22.66 -37.02
C LEU A 12 -3.13 -23.06 -35.69
N THR A 13 -2.70 -24.34 -35.58
CA THR A 13 -2.02 -24.81 -34.35
C THR A 13 -0.65 -24.15 -34.17
N ALA A 14 0.12 -23.99 -35.25
CA ALA A 14 1.39 -23.27 -35.19
C ALA A 14 1.21 -21.81 -34.76
N MET A 15 0.23 -21.11 -35.33
CA MET A 15 -0.12 -19.74 -34.92
C MET A 15 -0.54 -19.69 -33.44
N PHE A 16 -1.35 -20.64 -32.97
CA PHE A 16 -1.76 -20.69 -31.56
C PHE A 16 -0.57 -20.89 -30.64
N ILE A 17 0.38 -21.76 -30.97
CA ILE A 17 1.60 -22.00 -30.19
C ILE A 17 2.45 -20.72 -30.13
N ILE A 18 2.64 -20.04 -31.26
CA ILE A 18 3.40 -18.78 -31.32
C ILE A 18 2.74 -17.72 -30.45
N MET A 19 1.43 -17.57 -30.55
CA MET A 19 0.65 -16.60 -29.76
C MET A 19 0.77 -16.88 -28.26
N MET A 20 0.66 -18.15 -27.85
CA MET A 20 0.82 -18.57 -26.46
C MET A 20 2.24 -18.30 -25.96
N SER A 21 3.25 -18.57 -26.76
CA SER A 21 4.65 -18.31 -26.41
C SER A 21 4.91 -16.82 -26.19
N ILE A 22 4.42 -15.97 -27.09
CA ILE A 22 4.53 -14.52 -26.97
C ILE A 22 3.82 -14.02 -25.70
N MET A 23 2.60 -14.51 -25.45
CA MET A 23 1.84 -14.15 -24.26
C MET A 23 2.57 -14.56 -22.97
N ILE A 24 3.12 -15.77 -22.90
CA ILE A 24 3.86 -16.27 -21.74
C ILE A 24 5.09 -15.39 -21.46
N ILE A 25 5.82 -14.99 -22.52
CA ILE A 25 6.99 -14.09 -22.37
C ILE A 25 6.56 -12.74 -21.79
N PHE A 26 5.48 -12.15 -22.31
CA PHE A 26 5.01 -10.81 -21.86
C PHE A 26 4.30 -10.80 -20.51
N GLU A 27 3.71 -11.93 -20.09
CA GLU A 27 2.94 -12.03 -18.83
C GLU A 27 3.62 -12.96 -17.81
N ARG A 28 4.91 -13.26 -17.99
CA ARG A 28 5.66 -14.22 -17.15
C ARG A 28 5.43 -14.02 -15.66
N ASP A 29 5.39 -12.76 -15.21
CA ASP A 29 5.26 -12.41 -13.81
C ASP A 29 3.80 -12.34 -13.33
N LYS A 30 2.83 -12.64 -14.21
CA LYS A 30 1.39 -12.52 -13.93
C LYS A 30 0.61 -13.80 -14.30
N PRO A 31 0.76 -14.88 -13.54
CA PRO A 31 0.17 -16.19 -13.89
C PRO A 31 -1.35 -16.15 -14.08
N LYS A 32 -2.07 -15.30 -13.36
CA LYS A 32 -3.53 -15.12 -13.55
C LYS A 32 -3.87 -14.56 -14.93
N HIS A 33 -3.08 -13.63 -15.44
CA HIS A 33 -3.26 -13.08 -16.79
C HIS A 33 -3.00 -14.13 -17.85
N ILE A 34 -1.99 -15.00 -17.65
CA ILE A 34 -1.70 -16.11 -18.56
C ILE A 34 -2.93 -17.00 -18.67
N ILE A 35 -3.52 -17.42 -17.56
CA ILE A 35 -4.71 -18.28 -17.55
C ILE A 35 -5.89 -17.57 -18.24
N SER A 36 -6.15 -16.32 -17.90
CA SER A 36 -7.27 -15.56 -18.48
C SER A 36 -7.13 -15.41 -19.99
N TRP A 37 -5.94 -15.05 -20.48
CA TRP A 37 -5.67 -14.92 -21.92
C TRP A 37 -5.65 -16.26 -22.65
N THR A 38 -5.20 -17.31 -21.99
CA THR A 38 -5.28 -18.68 -22.54
C THR A 38 -6.72 -19.06 -22.84
N ILE A 39 -7.64 -18.79 -21.89
CA ILE A 39 -9.07 -19.03 -22.08
C ILE A 39 -9.60 -18.19 -23.26
N VAL A 40 -9.26 -16.92 -23.33
CA VAL A 40 -9.68 -16.05 -24.45
C VAL A 40 -9.16 -16.60 -25.79
N PHE A 41 -7.90 -17.01 -25.87
CA PHE A 41 -7.32 -17.54 -27.11
C PHE A 41 -7.93 -18.87 -27.55
N LEU A 42 -8.30 -19.73 -26.59
CA LEU A 42 -8.99 -20.99 -26.89
C LEU A 42 -10.34 -20.77 -27.60
N PHE A 43 -11.08 -19.73 -27.24
CA PHE A 43 -12.40 -19.46 -27.78
C PHE A 43 -12.41 -18.48 -28.97
N THR A 44 -11.44 -17.56 -29.03
CA THR A 44 -11.47 -16.47 -30.01
C THR A 44 -10.29 -16.47 -30.97
N GLN A 45 -9.32 -17.37 -30.79
CA GLN A 45 -8.15 -17.56 -31.64
C GLN A 45 -7.52 -16.22 -32.11
N LEU A 46 -7.53 -15.96 -33.42
CA LEU A 46 -6.90 -14.80 -34.05
C LEU A 46 -7.45 -13.45 -33.53
N ILE A 47 -8.77 -13.38 -33.27
CA ILE A 47 -9.42 -12.19 -32.72
C ILE A 47 -8.88 -11.89 -31.31
N GLY A 48 -8.73 -12.91 -30.49
CA GLY A 48 -8.15 -12.78 -29.14
C GLY A 48 -6.72 -12.24 -29.16
N TYR A 49 -5.91 -12.65 -30.15
CA TYR A 49 -4.56 -12.11 -30.32
C TYR A 49 -4.55 -10.63 -30.71
N ILE A 50 -5.39 -10.24 -31.64
CA ILE A 50 -5.55 -8.83 -32.05
C ILE A 50 -5.93 -8.00 -30.82
N VAL A 51 -6.92 -8.46 -30.05
CA VAL A 51 -7.36 -7.80 -28.82
C VAL A 51 -6.22 -7.73 -27.80
N PHE A 52 -5.46 -8.80 -27.59
CA PHE A 52 -4.30 -8.83 -26.71
C PHE A 52 -3.22 -7.82 -27.13
N THR A 53 -2.91 -7.76 -28.44
CA THR A 53 -1.88 -6.87 -28.99
C THR A 53 -2.30 -5.39 -28.84
N ILE A 54 -3.53 -5.06 -29.19
CA ILE A 54 -4.10 -3.71 -28.99
C ILE A 54 -4.03 -3.32 -27.52
N PHE A 55 -4.39 -4.25 -26.65
CA PHE A 55 -4.32 -4.11 -25.22
C PHE A 55 -2.92 -3.77 -24.72
N LYS A 56 -1.90 -4.51 -25.18
CA LYS A 56 -0.50 -4.28 -24.82
C LYS A 56 0.01 -2.93 -25.32
N ILE A 57 -0.34 -2.55 -26.54
CA ILE A 57 0.05 -1.24 -27.10
C ILE A 57 -0.57 -0.09 -26.27
N ILE A 58 -1.84 -0.19 -25.90
CA ILE A 58 -2.53 0.81 -25.07
C ILE A 58 -1.89 0.88 -23.68
N SER A 59 -1.62 -0.28 -23.05
CA SER A 59 -0.99 -0.35 -21.74
C SER A 59 0.44 0.22 -21.77
N TYR A 60 1.22 -0.10 -22.80
CA TYR A 60 2.56 0.44 -23.01
C TYR A 60 2.56 1.97 -23.19
N LYS A 61 1.70 2.50 -24.08
CA LYS A 61 1.57 3.95 -24.29
C LYS A 61 1.16 4.69 -23.00
N LYS A 62 0.24 4.10 -22.22
CA LYS A 62 -0.17 4.67 -20.94
C LYS A 62 0.98 4.67 -19.94
N ARG A 63 1.72 3.56 -19.82
CA ARG A 63 2.89 3.47 -18.95
C ARG A 63 3.97 4.47 -19.35
N HIS A 64 4.28 4.57 -20.64
CA HIS A 64 5.26 5.54 -21.15
C HIS A 64 4.85 6.99 -20.90
N SER A 65 3.58 7.36 -21.11
CA SER A 65 3.10 8.73 -20.83
C SER A 65 3.14 9.08 -19.34
N LEU A 66 3.06 8.08 -18.46
CA LEU A 66 3.16 8.25 -17.01
C LEU A 66 4.61 8.44 -16.59
N ILE A 67 5.54 7.67 -17.18
CA ILE A 67 6.99 7.81 -16.95
C ILE A 67 7.50 9.18 -17.39
N VAL A 68 7.05 9.69 -18.55
CA VAL A 68 7.43 11.03 -19.03
C VAL A 68 6.95 12.11 -18.06
N LYS A 69 5.72 12.00 -17.55
CA LYS A 69 5.21 12.94 -16.54
C LYS A 69 5.96 12.85 -15.20
N GLN A 70 6.35 11.66 -14.78
CA GLN A 70 7.16 11.47 -13.58
C GLN A 70 8.54 12.13 -13.69
N ASN A 71 9.18 12.07 -14.86
CA ASN A 71 10.48 12.71 -15.08
C ASN A 71 10.39 14.25 -14.98
N GLU A 72 9.29 14.86 -15.43
CA GLU A 72 9.03 16.29 -15.23
C GLU A 72 8.82 16.61 -13.73
N ASP A 73 8.11 15.75 -12.99
CA ASP A 73 7.90 15.87 -11.55
C ASP A 73 9.18 15.61 -10.74
N LEU A 74 10.07 14.71 -11.21
CA LEU A 74 11.39 14.46 -10.60
C LEU A 74 12.29 15.69 -10.64
N VAL A 75 12.28 16.45 -11.74
CA VAL A 75 13.01 17.72 -11.84
C VAL A 75 12.47 18.72 -10.81
N TYR A 76 11.16 18.78 -10.64
CA TYR A 76 10.53 19.65 -9.64
C TYR A 76 10.81 19.18 -8.20
N LYS A 77 10.77 17.87 -7.94
CA LYS A 77 11.11 17.25 -6.66
C LYS A 77 12.57 17.52 -6.28
N ASN A 78 13.49 17.39 -7.24
CA ASN A 78 14.90 17.71 -7.04
C ASN A 78 15.13 19.18 -6.73
N LEU A 79 14.36 20.10 -7.33
CA LEU A 79 14.42 21.53 -7.04
C LEU A 79 13.93 21.87 -5.61
N ILE A 80 12.88 21.21 -5.15
CA ILE A 80 12.40 21.38 -3.77
C ILE A 80 13.35 20.70 -2.79
N GLN A 81 13.83 19.51 -3.11
CA GLN A 81 14.78 18.75 -2.29
C GLN A 81 16.11 19.51 -2.14
N HIS A 82 16.60 20.14 -3.18
CA HIS A 82 17.80 20.98 -3.11
C HIS A 82 17.65 22.19 -2.17
N LYS A 83 16.42 22.68 -1.99
CA LYS A 83 16.14 23.75 -1.01
C LYS A 83 16.06 23.24 0.42
N LEU A 84 15.65 21.99 0.62
CA LEU A 84 15.52 21.35 1.96
C LEU A 84 16.84 20.75 2.46
N THR A 85 17.69 20.22 1.57
CA THR A 85 18.94 19.51 1.92
C THR A 85 20.10 20.41 2.32
N ASN A 86 20.06 21.70 2.08
CA ASN A 86 21.14 22.60 2.52
C ASN A 86 21.23 22.79 4.04
N GLU A 87 20.28 22.29 4.82
CA GLU A 87 20.25 22.42 6.28
C GLU A 87 20.33 21.08 7.06
N GLN A 88 20.30 19.93 6.39
CA GLN A 88 20.24 18.63 7.09
C GLN A 88 21.62 17.94 7.11
N LYS A 89 22.21 17.84 8.31
CA LYS A 89 23.33 16.92 8.57
C LYS A 89 22.86 15.48 8.35
N LEU A 90 23.61 14.73 7.52
CA LEU A 90 23.47 13.28 7.38
C LEU A 90 23.57 12.65 8.78
N VAL A 91 22.50 12.08 9.25
CA VAL A 91 22.53 11.19 10.40
C VAL A 91 23.11 9.89 9.86
N GLN A 92 24.28 9.44 10.36
CA GLN A 92 24.91 8.18 9.97
C GLN A 92 24.05 7.00 10.46
N ASP A 93 22.99 6.72 9.72
CA ASP A 93 22.05 5.63 10.01
C ASP A 93 21.78 4.85 8.72
N GLU A 94 22.20 3.59 8.73
CA GLU A 94 22.15 2.75 7.54
C GLU A 94 20.74 2.56 6.93
N VAL A 95 19.67 2.63 7.74
CA VAL A 95 18.28 2.51 7.25
C VAL A 95 17.88 3.78 6.56
N PHE A 96 18.06 4.92 7.22
CA PHE A 96 17.66 6.20 6.70
C PHE A 96 18.46 6.60 5.47
N ASP A 97 19.78 6.36 5.50
CA ASP A 97 20.68 6.64 4.38
C ASP A 97 20.34 5.78 3.15
N PHE A 98 20.07 4.49 3.35
CA PHE A 98 19.60 3.62 2.26
C PHE A 98 18.31 4.12 1.62
N ASN A 99 17.31 4.48 2.42
CA ASN A 99 16.03 4.95 1.90
C ASN A 99 16.15 6.32 1.23
N SER A 100 17.07 7.16 1.72
CA SER A 100 17.35 8.45 1.07
C SER A 100 17.93 8.25 -0.33
N LEU A 101 18.79 7.26 -0.52
CA LEU A 101 19.37 6.93 -1.83
C LEU A 101 18.37 6.19 -2.74
N ALA A 102 17.66 5.20 -2.21
CA ALA A 102 16.79 4.33 -3.01
C ALA A 102 15.45 4.98 -3.39
N TYR A 103 14.92 5.85 -2.52
CA TYR A 103 13.58 6.43 -2.67
C TYR A 103 13.55 7.95 -2.67
N ASN A 104 14.69 8.62 -2.63
CA ASN A 104 14.78 10.07 -2.41
C ASN A 104 13.97 10.51 -1.17
N ALA A 105 13.98 9.71 -0.10
CA ALA A 105 13.23 9.96 1.10
C ALA A 105 14.06 10.81 2.09
N ASN A 106 13.51 11.92 2.56
CA ASN A 106 14.21 12.77 3.52
C ASN A 106 14.02 12.25 4.94
N LEU A 107 15.09 12.26 5.74
CA LEU A 107 14.97 12.14 7.18
C LEU A 107 14.62 13.52 7.74
N THR A 108 13.44 13.66 8.29
CA THR A 108 12.95 14.89 8.91
C THR A 108 13.08 14.82 10.42
N GLN A 109 13.34 15.94 11.11
CA GLN A 109 13.56 15.97 12.55
C GLN A 109 12.40 16.70 13.25
N ASN A 110 12.09 17.85 13.12
CA ASN A 110 11.08 18.65 13.85
C ASN A 110 9.65 18.09 13.70
N ASN A 111 9.40 16.90 14.20
CA ASN A 111 8.10 16.25 14.04
C ASN A 111 7.42 15.96 15.37
N THR A 112 6.11 15.99 15.35
CA THR A 112 5.27 15.40 16.39
C THR A 112 4.31 14.40 15.76
N TYR A 113 4.04 13.32 16.50
CA TYR A 113 3.06 12.32 16.07
C TYR A 113 2.20 11.84 17.25
N GLU A 114 0.99 11.44 16.91
CA GLU A 114 0.07 10.75 17.81
C GLU A 114 -0.36 9.42 17.19
N ILE A 115 -0.22 8.33 17.96
CA ILE A 115 -0.72 7.02 17.55
C ILE A 115 -2.11 6.85 18.14
N LEU A 116 -3.10 6.71 17.27
CA LEU A 116 -4.50 6.52 17.61
C LEU A 116 -4.81 5.03 17.49
N ASN A 117 -5.00 4.37 18.61
CA ASN A 117 -5.12 2.90 18.72
C ASN A 117 -6.54 2.35 18.51
N SER A 118 -7.51 3.20 18.23
CA SER A 118 -8.86 2.77 17.92
C SER A 118 -9.46 3.60 16.80
N TYR A 119 -10.35 2.98 16.03
CA TYR A 119 -11.06 3.68 14.96
C TYR A 119 -11.93 4.82 15.47
N ALA A 120 -12.57 4.65 16.64
CA ALA A 120 -13.39 5.69 17.25
C ALA A 120 -12.57 6.95 17.57
N LYS A 121 -11.42 6.79 18.23
CA LYS A 121 -10.50 7.90 18.56
C LYS A 121 -9.94 8.55 17.30
N TYR A 122 -9.59 7.74 16.29
CA TYR A 122 -9.14 8.23 14.98
C TYR A 122 -10.22 9.10 14.33
N LYS A 123 -11.45 8.59 14.20
CA LYS A 123 -12.57 9.29 13.56
C LYS A 123 -12.92 10.59 14.31
N GLU A 124 -12.99 10.55 15.62
CA GLU A 124 -13.25 11.75 16.45
C GLU A 124 -12.19 12.82 16.24
N THR A 125 -10.91 12.43 16.33
CA THR A 125 -9.78 13.35 16.15
C THR A 125 -9.75 13.92 14.75
N LEU A 126 -9.96 13.09 13.73
CA LEU A 126 -10.02 13.50 12.34
C LEU A 126 -11.18 14.48 12.08
N LEU A 127 -12.39 14.18 12.55
CA LEU A 127 -13.55 15.05 12.36
C LEU A 127 -13.35 16.42 13.02
N ARG A 128 -12.73 16.45 14.21
CA ARG A 128 -12.39 17.71 14.88
C ARG A 128 -11.44 18.55 14.02
N ASP A 129 -10.38 17.96 13.50
CA ASP A 129 -9.39 18.69 12.69
C ASP A 129 -9.95 19.09 11.32
N LEU A 130 -10.78 18.25 10.69
CA LEU A 130 -11.50 18.60 9.47
C LEU A 130 -12.44 19.80 9.65
N LYS A 131 -13.16 19.86 10.79
CA LYS A 131 -14.02 21.02 11.14
C LYS A 131 -13.23 22.32 11.35
N ASN A 132 -11.96 22.23 11.73
CA ASN A 132 -11.09 23.38 11.95
C ASN A 132 -10.30 23.79 10.69
N ALA A 133 -10.41 23.06 9.58
CA ALA A 133 -9.72 23.38 8.34
C ALA A 133 -10.13 24.74 7.77
N ASN A 134 -9.16 25.53 7.30
CA ASN A 134 -9.39 26.89 6.81
C ASN A 134 -9.03 27.07 5.32
N SER A 135 -8.07 26.32 4.80
CA SER A 135 -7.52 26.52 3.44
C SER A 135 -7.84 25.37 2.51
N TYR A 136 -7.40 24.17 2.86
CA TYR A 136 -7.67 23.01 2.05
C TYR A 136 -7.76 21.71 2.83
N ILE A 137 -8.49 20.76 2.27
CA ILE A 137 -8.59 19.38 2.71
C ILE A 137 -8.32 18.48 1.51
N PHE A 138 -7.36 17.59 1.65
CA PHE A 138 -7.09 16.56 0.66
C PHE A 138 -7.26 15.18 1.28
N LEU A 139 -8.03 14.33 0.60
CA LEU A 139 -8.20 12.93 0.99
C LEU A 139 -7.75 12.05 -0.17
N GLU A 140 -6.91 11.08 0.13
CA GLU A 140 -6.53 10.00 -0.75
C GLU A 140 -6.84 8.69 -0.05
N LEU A 141 -7.80 7.94 -0.59
CA LEU A 141 -8.36 6.77 0.09
C LEU A 141 -8.42 5.57 -0.87
N GLU A 142 -7.92 4.43 -0.43
CA GLU A 142 -8.06 3.18 -1.19
C GLU A 142 -9.54 2.84 -1.42
N ARG A 143 -10.34 2.96 -0.38
CA ARG A 143 -11.76 2.57 -0.40
C ARG A 143 -12.61 3.50 0.46
N ILE A 144 -13.84 3.73 0.01
CA ILE A 144 -14.81 4.51 0.76
C ILE A 144 -16.04 3.65 1.07
N ASN A 145 -16.25 3.36 2.36
CA ASN A 145 -17.42 2.64 2.84
C ASN A 145 -18.54 3.64 3.16
N SER A 146 -19.73 3.42 2.60
CA SER A 146 -20.87 4.33 2.79
C SER A 146 -21.36 4.44 4.23
N LEU A 147 -21.22 3.39 5.02
CA LEU A 147 -21.70 3.36 6.42
C LEU A 147 -20.85 4.24 7.34
N ASP A 148 -19.60 4.41 7.02
CA ASP A 148 -18.61 5.01 7.91
C ASP A 148 -18.23 6.43 7.49
N PHE A 149 -18.39 6.71 6.21
CA PHE A 149 -17.97 7.97 5.59
C PHE A 149 -19.01 9.10 5.70
N GLU A 150 -20.19 8.83 6.26
CA GLU A 150 -21.30 9.80 6.27
C GLU A 150 -20.95 11.09 7.04
N ASP A 151 -20.37 10.96 8.23
CA ASP A 151 -19.96 12.12 9.05
C ASP A 151 -18.85 12.92 8.36
N VAL A 152 -17.84 12.21 7.80
CA VAL A 152 -16.76 12.85 7.05
C VAL A 152 -17.33 13.57 5.84
N LYS A 153 -18.21 12.91 5.05
CA LYS A 153 -18.88 13.52 3.89
C LYS A 153 -19.58 14.82 4.26
N ASN A 154 -20.33 14.84 5.37
CA ASN A 154 -21.08 16.01 5.79
C ASN A 154 -20.14 17.18 6.13
N VAL A 155 -19.03 16.92 6.83
CA VAL A 155 -18.01 17.95 7.12
C VAL A 155 -17.33 18.43 5.84
N LEU A 156 -17.03 17.55 4.87
CA LEU A 156 -16.43 17.96 3.60
C LEU A 156 -17.37 18.85 2.78
N ILE A 157 -18.68 18.55 2.77
CA ILE A 157 -19.71 19.38 2.13
C ILE A 157 -19.79 20.75 2.78
N GLU A 158 -19.83 20.81 4.13
CA GLU A 158 -19.86 22.06 4.88
C GLU A 158 -18.61 22.91 4.59
N LYS A 159 -17.43 22.32 4.60
CA LYS A 159 -16.17 23.03 4.33
C LYS A 159 -16.09 23.54 2.90
N ALA A 160 -16.50 22.75 1.92
CA ALA A 160 -16.54 23.17 0.53
C ALA A 160 -17.51 24.35 0.32
N SER A 161 -18.68 24.35 0.97
CA SER A 161 -19.63 25.47 0.92
C SER A 161 -19.10 26.77 1.57
N LYS A 162 -18.16 26.65 2.50
CA LYS A 162 -17.45 27.77 3.14
C LYS A 162 -16.20 28.23 2.36
N GLY A 163 -15.96 27.70 1.16
CA GLY A 163 -14.84 28.09 0.29
C GLY A 163 -13.52 27.36 0.54
N VAL A 164 -13.47 26.38 1.45
CA VAL A 164 -12.29 25.53 1.64
C VAL A 164 -12.10 24.65 0.39
N SER A 165 -10.88 24.56 -0.13
CA SER A 165 -10.57 23.71 -1.28
C SER A 165 -10.57 22.24 -0.88
N VAL A 166 -11.62 21.49 -1.21
CA VAL A 166 -11.74 20.06 -0.87
C VAL A 166 -11.49 19.20 -2.09
N LYS A 167 -10.52 18.28 -1.99
CA LYS A 167 -10.17 17.31 -3.03
C LYS A 167 -10.23 15.90 -2.47
N LEU A 168 -10.78 14.96 -3.23
CA LEU A 168 -10.87 13.56 -2.89
C LEU A 168 -10.42 12.71 -4.07
N ILE A 169 -9.37 11.91 -3.85
CA ILE A 169 -8.98 10.83 -4.75
C ILE A 169 -9.35 9.51 -4.08
N TYR A 170 -9.92 8.59 -4.83
CA TYR A 170 -10.22 7.24 -4.36
C TYR A 170 -9.86 6.21 -5.45
N ASP A 171 -9.47 5.01 -5.03
CA ASP A 171 -9.09 3.95 -5.97
C ASP A 171 -10.26 2.98 -6.25
N ASN A 172 -10.79 2.39 -5.20
CA ASN A 172 -11.82 1.38 -5.31
C ASN A 172 -13.25 1.97 -5.27
N LEU A 173 -14.13 1.40 -4.48
CA LEU A 173 -15.54 1.68 -4.50
C LEU A 173 -15.91 2.97 -3.74
N ILE A 174 -16.71 3.80 -4.37
CA ILE A 174 -17.49 4.86 -3.75
C ILE A 174 -18.96 4.72 -4.17
N SER A 175 -19.90 4.90 -3.26
CA SER A 175 -21.30 4.95 -3.58
C SER A 175 -21.61 6.12 -4.51
N SER A 176 -22.37 5.87 -5.59
CA SER A 176 -22.80 6.91 -6.53
C SER A 176 -23.54 8.06 -5.83
N LYS A 177 -24.29 7.77 -4.75
CA LYS A 177 -24.99 8.76 -3.93
C LYS A 177 -24.00 9.69 -3.23
N ILE A 178 -22.95 9.15 -2.58
CA ILE A 178 -21.90 9.95 -1.91
C ILE A 178 -21.16 10.80 -2.94
N LYS A 179 -20.72 10.20 -4.04
CA LYS A 179 -20.00 10.91 -5.11
C LYS A 179 -20.77 12.08 -5.67
N LYS A 180 -22.07 11.87 -6.00
CA LYS A 180 -22.95 12.95 -6.51
C LYS A 180 -23.13 14.07 -5.49
N ALA A 181 -23.32 13.75 -4.21
CA ALA A 181 -23.49 14.74 -3.15
C ALA A 181 -22.23 15.61 -2.98
N LEU A 182 -21.04 14.99 -2.95
CA LEU A 182 -19.78 15.71 -2.85
C LEU A 182 -19.54 16.64 -4.06
N ILE A 183 -19.75 16.14 -5.27
CA ILE A 183 -19.56 16.95 -6.50
C ILE A 183 -20.53 18.13 -6.52
N LYS A 184 -21.81 17.92 -6.14
CA LYS A 184 -22.82 18.99 -6.07
C LYS A 184 -22.42 20.10 -5.08
N ALA A 185 -21.70 19.75 -4.01
CA ALA A 185 -21.21 20.70 -3.02
C ALA A 185 -19.88 21.39 -3.41
N GLY A 186 -19.35 21.14 -4.61
CA GLY A 186 -18.09 21.74 -5.08
C GLY A 186 -16.82 20.97 -4.72
N VAL A 187 -16.93 19.78 -4.11
CA VAL A 187 -15.77 18.92 -3.84
C VAL A 187 -15.23 18.34 -5.15
N ARG A 188 -13.92 18.42 -5.36
CA ARG A 188 -13.24 17.83 -6.52
C ARG A 188 -13.00 16.35 -6.28
N VAL A 189 -13.88 15.49 -6.84
CA VAL A 189 -13.78 14.03 -6.68
C VAL A 189 -13.20 13.41 -7.94
N LYS A 190 -12.12 12.62 -7.80
CA LYS A 190 -11.47 11.88 -8.88
C LYS A 190 -11.23 10.43 -8.48
N THR A 191 -11.22 9.55 -9.49
CA THR A 191 -10.79 8.16 -9.35
C THR A 191 -9.31 8.10 -9.67
N PHE A 192 -8.52 7.42 -8.84
CA PHE A 192 -7.09 7.23 -9.07
C PHE A 192 -6.86 6.37 -10.31
N SER A 193 -7.39 5.17 -10.32
CA SER A 193 -7.39 4.32 -11.51
C SER A 193 -8.78 4.33 -12.14
N LYS A 194 -8.87 4.63 -13.44
CA LYS A 194 -10.01 4.11 -14.19
C LYS A 194 -9.79 2.61 -14.25
N HIS A 195 -10.65 1.82 -13.62
CA HIS A 195 -10.68 0.38 -13.80
C HIS A 195 -10.88 0.06 -15.28
N ASN A 196 -9.81 0.13 -16.04
CA ASN A 196 -9.78 -0.45 -17.34
C ASN A 196 -9.41 -1.92 -17.10
N VAL A 197 -10.35 -2.81 -17.28
CA VAL A 197 -10.16 -4.27 -17.37
C VAL A 197 -8.93 -4.62 -18.21
N ILE A 198 -8.48 -3.69 -19.01
CA ILE A 198 -7.46 -3.75 -20.07
C ILE A 198 -6.07 -3.22 -19.64
N GLY A 199 -5.92 -2.43 -18.58
CA GLY A 199 -4.70 -1.64 -18.35
C GLY A 199 -3.79 -2.01 -17.19
N GLY A 200 -3.83 -3.25 -16.69
CA GLY A 200 -3.09 -3.65 -15.48
C GLY A 200 -3.64 -2.94 -14.25
N ASN A 201 -4.00 -3.68 -13.21
CA ASN A 201 -4.54 -3.12 -11.97
C ASN A 201 -3.40 -2.49 -11.15
N TYR A 202 -3.01 -1.27 -11.49
CA TYR A 202 -2.16 -0.50 -10.63
C TYR A 202 -3.05 0.09 -9.53
N ALA A 203 -2.87 -0.39 -8.29
CA ALA A 203 -3.69 0.01 -7.16
C ALA A 203 -3.07 1.21 -6.42
N ASN A 204 -3.91 1.97 -5.73
CA ASN A 204 -3.46 2.95 -4.75
C ASN A 204 -3.87 2.48 -3.35
N LEU A 205 -2.90 2.03 -2.57
CA LEU A 205 -3.09 1.59 -1.19
C LEU A 205 -2.88 2.72 -0.18
N ARG A 206 -2.43 3.91 -0.62
CA ARG A 206 -2.25 5.05 0.27
C ARG A 206 -3.59 5.46 0.87
N ASN A 207 -3.61 5.69 2.16
CA ASN A 207 -4.75 6.22 2.88
C ASN A 207 -4.25 7.41 3.68
N VAL A 208 -4.35 8.59 3.08
CA VAL A 208 -3.82 9.85 3.58
C VAL A 208 -4.92 10.89 3.65
N VAL A 209 -4.97 11.63 4.74
CA VAL A 209 -5.76 12.86 4.84
C VAL A 209 -4.83 14.01 5.21
N SER A 210 -4.74 15.03 4.36
CA SER A 210 -3.96 16.23 4.62
C SER A 210 -4.89 17.42 4.83
N ILE A 211 -4.62 18.20 5.87
CA ILE A 211 -5.44 19.34 6.30
C ILE A 211 -4.54 20.56 6.41
N ASP A 212 -4.86 21.61 5.66
CA ASP A 212 -4.18 22.90 5.63
C ASP A 212 -2.64 22.83 5.45
N GLY A 213 -2.12 21.70 5.00
CA GLY A 213 -0.69 21.45 4.83
C GLY A 213 0.13 21.24 6.10
N ASN A 214 -0.52 21.30 7.27
CA ASN A 214 0.14 21.23 8.58
C ASN A 214 -0.17 19.96 9.36
N ILE A 215 -1.25 19.27 9.01
CA ILE A 215 -1.70 18.04 9.68
C ILE A 215 -1.90 16.96 8.63
N VAL A 216 -1.31 15.81 8.88
CA VAL A 216 -1.52 14.62 8.04
C VAL A 216 -1.96 13.46 8.92
N TYR A 217 -2.91 12.69 8.39
CA TYR A 217 -3.29 11.40 8.94
C TYR A 217 -2.90 10.29 7.96
N ILE A 218 -2.28 9.23 8.48
CA ILE A 218 -2.01 8.00 7.74
C ILE A 218 -2.76 6.85 8.43
N GLY A 219 -3.65 6.21 7.67
CA GLY A 219 -4.48 5.12 8.16
C GLY A 219 -5.80 5.02 7.42
N ARG A 220 -6.38 3.82 7.40
CA ARG A 220 -7.56 3.50 6.59
C ARG A 220 -8.85 4.05 7.21
N LEU A 221 -9.61 4.77 6.42
CA LEU A 221 -10.92 5.34 6.80
C LEU A 221 -12.10 4.43 6.36
N ASP A 222 -11.86 3.13 6.18
CA ASP A 222 -12.86 2.14 5.75
C ASP A 222 -13.19 1.15 6.89
N ALA A 223 -13.84 1.62 7.95
CA ALA A 223 -14.23 0.73 9.03
C ALA A 223 -15.27 -0.31 8.58
N ASN A 224 -15.12 -1.53 9.06
CA ASN A 224 -16.16 -2.53 8.92
C ASN A 224 -17.21 -2.38 10.04
N LYS A 225 -18.37 -3.09 9.90
CA LYS A 225 -19.43 -3.04 10.92
C LYS A 225 -18.95 -3.36 12.33
N LYS A 226 -17.97 -4.26 12.50
CA LYS A 226 -17.40 -4.63 13.79
C LYS A 226 -16.55 -3.53 14.41
N GLN A 227 -15.76 -2.82 13.60
CA GLN A 227 -15.01 -1.66 14.08
C GLN A 227 -15.95 -0.54 14.56
N LEU A 228 -17.08 -0.35 13.85
CA LEU A 228 -18.10 0.62 14.24
C LEU A 228 -18.82 0.25 15.54
N SER A 229 -18.96 -1.06 15.84
CA SER A 229 -19.56 -1.54 17.08
C SER A 229 -18.63 -1.54 18.29
N GLY A 230 -17.35 -1.11 18.12
CA GLY A 230 -16.38 -1.08 19.21
C GLY A 230 -15.89 -2.47 19.65
N ALA A 231 -15.94 -3.46 18.75
CA ALA A 231 -15.47 -4.80 19.06
C ALA A 231 -13.97 -4.81 19.44
N ASN A 232 -13.65 -5.45 20.57
CA ASN A 232 -12.28 -5.50 21.13
C ASN A 232 -11.34 -6.46 20.38
N ASP A 233 -11.81 -7.11 19.33
CA ASP A 233 -11.03 -8.06 18.52
C ASP A 233 -10.37 -7.43 17.29
N ILE A 234 -10.10 -6.11 17.32
CA ILE A 234 -9.51 -5.38 16.22
C ILE A 234 -8.28 -4.62 16.67
N SER A 235 -7.12 -5.08 16.21
CA SER A 235 -5.86 -4.36 16.35
C SER A 235 -5.78 -3.27 15.29
N SER A 236 -5.71 -2.02 15.71
CA SER A 236 -5.71 -0.83 14.85
C SER A 236 -4.66 0.17 15.30
N ALA A 237 -4.00 0.77 14.32
CA ALA A 237 -3.13 1.92 14.53
C ALA A 237 -3.35 2.92 13.42
N PHE A 238 -3.47 4.19 13.78
CA PHE A 238 -3.57 5.31 12.87
C PHE A 238 -2.60 6.37 13.36
N ILE A 239 -1.93 7.07 12.46
CA ILE A 239 -0.92 8.05 12.84
C ILE A 239 -1.33 9.42 12.38
N LYS A 240 -1.41 10.36 13.32
CA LYS A 240 -1.52 11.80 13.07
C LYS A 240 -0.13 12.40 13.14
N LEU A 241 0.24 13.19 12.13
CA LEU A 241 1.55 13.80 11.96
C LEU A 241 1.43 15.32 11.92
N LYS A 242 2.44 16.00 12.47
CA LYS A 242 2.73 17.43 12.31
C LYS A 242 4.23 17.62 12.19
N GLY A 243 4.66 18.72 11.59
CA GLY A 243 6.07 19.07 11.43
C GLY A 243 6.60 18.84 10.04
N ASP A 244 7.92 18.68 9.92
CA ASP A 244 8.61 18.66 8.63
C ASP A 244 8.19 17.48 7.73
N VAL A 245 7.93 16.30 8.30
CA VAL A 245 7.48 15.11 7.56
C VAL A 245 6.17 15.34 6.77
N VAL A 246 5.34 16.28 7.22
CA VAL A 246 4.08 16.62 6.54
C VAL A 246 4.33 17.13 5.12
N GLN A 247 5.46 17.81 4.88
CA GLN A 247 5.79 18.35 3.56
C GLN A 247 6.10 17.20 2.58
N ASP A 248 6.81 16.16 3.02
CA ASP A 248 7.11 14.99 2.18
C ASP A 248 5.83 14.23 1.80
N VAL A 249 4.91 14.07 2.77
CA VAL A 249 3.59 13.47 2.51
C VAL A 249 2.77 14.33 1.54
N ASN A 250 2.74 15.64 1.74
CA ASN A 250 2.01 16.57 0.86
C ASN A 250 2.57 16.55 -0.56
N LEU A 251 3.89 16.45 -0.72
CA LEU A 251 4.53 16.35 -2.02
C LEU A 251 4.10 15.06 -2.76
N ALA A 252 4.14 13.91 -2.08
CA ALA A 252 3.70 12.65 -2.66
C ALA A 252 2.21 12.68 -3.05
N THR A 253 1.35 13.23 -2.19
CA THR A 253 -0.08 13.36 -2.49
C THR A 253 -0.35 14.34 -3.63
N HIS A 254 0.47 15.38 -3.78
CA HIS A 254 0.40 16.29 -4.91
C HIS A 254 0.73 15.59 -6.23
N GLN A 255 1.79 14.77 -6.25
CA GLN A 255 2.14 13.93 -7.41
C GLN A 255 0.98 13.02 -7.81
N ASP A 256 0.30 12.41 -6.84
CA ASP A 256 -0.86 11.56 -7.10
C ASP A 256 -2.07 12.33 -7.67
N ILE A 257 -2.24 13.59 -7.27
CA ILE A 257 -3.24 14.49 -7.89
C ILE A 257 -2.89 14.75 -9.35
N VAL A 258 -1.64 15.11 -9.65
CA VAL A 258 -1.18 15.35 -11.03
C VAL A 258 -1.36 14.10 -11.86
N PHE A 259 -0.96 12.94 -11.33
CA PHE A 259 -1.13 11.65 -11.96
C PHE A 259 -2.59 11.33 -12.30
N SER A 260 -3.51 11.48 -11.33
CA SER A 260 -4.92 11.13 -11.49
C SER A 260 -5.70 12.12 -12.34
N THR A 261 -5.29 13.39 -12.39
CA THR A 261 -6.00 14.44 -13.11
C THR A 261 -5.38 14.80 -14.45
N GLY A 262 -4.09 14.50 -14.65
CA GLY A 262 -3.30 14.95 -15.80
C GLY A 262 -3.07 16.46 -15.83
N LYS A 263 -3.37 17.17 -14.74
CA LYS A 263 -3.23 18.62 -14.63
C LYS A 263 -2.23 18.94 -13.54
N TYR A 264 -1.22 19.73 -13.89
CA TYR A 264 -0.34 20.33 -12.92
C TYR A 264 -1.14 21.27 -12.03
N ILE A 265 -0.93 21.18 -10.74
CA ILE A 265 -1.51 22.07 -9.74
C ILE A 265 -0.34 22.71 -9.03
N ASP A 266 -0.29 24.04 -9.02
CA ASP A 266 0.75 24.77 -8.35
C ASP A 266 0.79 24.39 -6.86
N TYR A 267 1.90 23.79 -6.43
CA TYR A 267 2.12 23.44 -5.04
C TYR A 267 2.55 24.68 -4.29
N LYS A 268 1.66 25.19 -3.43
CA LYS A 268 2.03 26.27 -2.52
C LYS A 268 2.55 25.65 -1.23
N GLU A 269 3.83 25.87 -0.97
CA GLU A 269 4.44 25.53 0.31
C GLU A 269 3.67 26.23 1.44
N VAL A 270 3.14 25.45 2.39
CA VAL A 270 2.43 26.02 3.54
C VAL A 270 3.45 26.37 4.60
N LYS A 271 3.25 27.51 5.28
CA LYS A 271 4.12 27.92 6.40
C LYS A 271 4.20 26.81 7.44
N LYS A 272 5.43 26.46 7.79
CA LYS A 272 5.73 25.43 8.80
C LYS A 272 5.27 25.91 10.18
N ASP A 273 4.39 25.15 10.82
CA ASP A 273 4.27 25.22 12.27
C ASP A 273 5.49 24.48 12.86
N VAL A 274 6.34 25.20 13.56
CA VAL A 274 7.53 24.59 14.19
C VAL A 274 7.05 23.64 15.28
N ALA A 275 7.20 22.34 15.04
CA ALA A 275 6.93 21.35 16.06
C ALA A 275 8.02 21.41 17.14
N SER A 276 7.61 21.40 18.40
CA SER A 276 8.51 21.56 19.55
C SER A 276 9.28 20.29 19.94
N ASN A 277 9.12 19.18 19.21
CA ASN A 277 9.73 17.89 19.50
C ASN A 277 10.70 17.47 18.40
N ASP A 278 11.86 16.98 18.81
CA ASP A 278 12.94 16.53 17.92
C ASP A 278 12.79 15.02 17.58
N THR A 279 11.65 14.65 17.01
CA THR A 279 11.42 13.26 16.59
C THR A 279 11.81 13.07 15.13
N SER A 280 12.78 12.17 14.91
CA SER A 280 13.21 11.79 13.58
C SER A 280 12.22 10.82 12.93
N ILE A 281 11.67 11.23 11.79
CA ILE A 281 10.73 10.42 11.00
C ILE A 281 11.17 10.47 9.54
N GLN A 282 11.17 9.32 8.88
CA GLN A 282 11.35 9.25 7.44
C GLN A 282 10.05 8.76 6.79
N PHE A 283 9.57 9.51 5.82
CA PHE A 283 8.43 9.11 4.98
C PHE A 283 8.96 8.57 3.65
N VAL A 284 8.59 7.35 3.34
CA VAL A 284 8.91 6.70 2.07
C VAL A 284 7.62 6.47 1.30
N SER A 285 7.57 6.95 0.07
CA SER A 285 6.52 6.63 -0.88
C SER A 285 7.14 6.05 -2.13
N ASN A 286 6.61 4.93 -2.61
CA ASN A 286 7.04 4.42 -3.88
C ASN A 286 6.38 5.19 -5.03
N GLU A 287 7.08 5.25 -6.13
CA GLU A 287 6.61 5.68 -7.44
C GLU A 287 6.31 4.45 -8.31
N GLN A 288 5.88 4.65 -9.55
CA GLN A 288 5.47 3.51 -10.40
C GLN A 288 6.62 2.56 -10.78
N ASP A 289 7.85 3.06 -10.77
CA ASP A 289 9.04 2.28 -11.14
C ASP A 289 9.86 1.83 -9.92
N THR A 290 9.42 2.19 -8.72
CA THR A 290 10.02 1.74 -7.45
C THR A 290 9.00 0.93 -6.66
N ASP A 291 9.47 -0.06 -5.92
CA ASP A 291 8.65 -0.85 -5.02
C ASP A 291 9.15 -0.74 -3.57
N ILE A 292 8.28 -1.08 -2.63
CA ILE A 292 8.62 -1.06 -1.20
C ILE A 292 9.43 -2.32 -0.79
N GLU A 293 9.61 -3.26 -1.71
CA GLU A 293 10.30 -4.52 -1.41
C GLU A 293 11.74 -4.29 -0.93
N LEU A 294 12.49 -3.39 -1.60
CA LEU A 294 13.88 -3.11 -1.23
C LEU A 294 14.01 -2.53 0.17
N LEU A 295 13.05 -1.70 0.61
CA LEU A 295 13.01 -1.21 1.99
C LEU A 295 12.83 -2.35 3.00
N ILE A 296 11.91 -3.26 2.72
CA ILE A 296 11.66 -4.42 3.58
C ILE A 296 12.87 -5.35 3.59
N ILE A 297 13.49 -5.60 2.44
CA ILE A 297 14.73 -6.38 2.32
C ILE A 297 15.84 -5.74 3.16
N LYS A 298 16.08 -4.43 3.01
CA LYS A 298 17.11 -3.73 3.80
C LYS A 298 16.84 -3.86 5.29
N ALA A 299 15.59 -3.67 5.73
CA ALA A 299 15.22 -3.81 7.13
C ALA A 299 15.48 -5.22 7.69
N ILE A 300 15.12 -6.27 6.92
CA ILE A 300 15.39 -7.66 7.33
C ILE A 300 16.89 -7.92 7.40
N CYS A 301 17.67 -7.46 6.42
CA CYS A 301 19.13 -7.66 6.37
C CYS A 301 19.87 -6.97 7.53
N MET A 302 19.32 -5.92 8.10
CA MET A 302 19.93 -5.19 9.21
C MET A 302 19.63 -5.77 10.59
N ALA A 303 18.62 -6.64 10.68
CA ALA A 303 18.23 -7.25 11.94
C ALA A 303 19.39 -8.07 12.53
N LYS A 304 19.64 -7.87 13.83
CA LYS A 304 20.67 -8.58 14.59
C LYS A 304 20.08 -9.44 15.71
N LYS A 305 18.89 -9.12 16.18
CA LYS A 305 18.25 -9.79 17.33
C LYS A 305 16.85 -10.29 17.02
N SER A 306 16.01 -9.44 16.44
CA SER A 306 14.60 -9.77 16.27
C SER A 306 13.94 -9.04 15.10
N ILE A 307 13.02 -9.74 14.45
CA ILE A 307 12.11 -9.22 13.42
C ILE A 307 10.69 -9.55 13.86
N GLN A 308 9.87 -8.54 14.08
CA GLN A 308 8.48 -8.72 14.45
C GLN A 308 7.58 -8.14 13.35
N LEU A 309 6.74 -8.98 12.74
CA LEU A 309 5.83 -8.60 11.65
C LEU A 309 4.39 -8.71 12.17
N GLN A 310 3.64 -7.62 12.16
CA GLN A 310 2.20 -7.60 12.40
C GLN A 310 1.51 -7.08 11.16
N LEU A 311 0.83 -7.96 10.44
CA LEU A 311 0.42 -7.73 9.07
C LEU A 311 -1.05 -8.11 8.84
N GLU A 312 -1.74 -7.36 8.00
CA GLU A 312 -3.07 -7.72 7.52
C GLU A 312 -3.05 -9.00 6.65
N LYS A 313 -1.97 -9.19 5.88
CA LYS A 313 -1.73 -10.37 5.02
C LYS A 313 -0.23 -10.60 4.88
N PHE A 314 0.14 -11.85 4.69
CA PHE A 314 1.52 -12.25 4.46
C PHE A 314 1.61 -13.18 3.25
N ILE A 315 1.90 -12.60 2.07
CA ILE A 315 2.09 -13.31 0.79
C ILE A 315 3.42 -12.80 0.21
N PRO A 316 4.54 -13.13 0.85
CA PRO A 316 5.83 -12.56 0.51
C PRO A 316 6.31 -13.00 -0.87
N THR A 317 7.20 -12.20 -1.45
CA THR A 317 8.04 -12.62 -2.57
C THR A 317 9.03 -13.68 -2.10
N GLU A 318 9.65 -14.38 -3.05
CA GLU A 318 10.69 -15.36 -2.71
C GLU A 318 11.91 -14.71 -2.05
N SER A 319 12.24 -13.47 -2.43
CA SER A 319 13.32 -12.68 -1.82
C SER A 319 13.08 -12.48 -0.32
N ILE A 320 11.91 -11.95 0.04
CA ILE A 320 11.53 -11.71 1.44
C ILE A 320 11.49 -13.03 2.22
N MET A 321 10.90 -14.08 1.63
CA MET A 321 10.81 -15.38 2.30
C MET A 321 12.17 -15.99 2.56
N SER A 322 13.08 -15.93 1.58
CA SER A 322 14.46 -16.43 1.71
C SER A 322 15.26 -15.68 2.77
N LEU A 323 15.10 -14.36 2.84
CA LEU A 323 15.77 -13.55 3.87
C LEU A 323 15.23 -13.82 5.28
N LEU A 324 13.92 -14.02 5.44
CA LEU A 324 13.35 -14.42 6.73
C LEU A 324 13.86 -15.80 7.17
N ARG A 325 13.99 -16.76 6.25
CA ARG A 325 14.60 -18.07 6.52
C ARG A 325 16.08 -17.92 6.91
N PHE A 326 16.82 -17.06 6.20
CA PHE A 326 18.21 -16.77 6.53
C PHE A 326 18.33 -16.16 7.93
N ALA A 327 17.49 -15.19 8.27
CA ALA A 327 17.47 -14.57 9.59
C ALA A 327 17.21 -15.60 10.71
N ILE A 328 16.25 -16.50 10.53
CA ILE A 328 15.94 -17.59 11.48
C ILE A 328 17.16 -18.51 11.65
N ASN A 329 17.78 -18.93 10.55
CA ASN A 329 18.99 -19.79 10.60
C ASN A 329 20.21 -19.07 11.21
N SER A 330 20.21 -17.74 11.23
CA SER A 330 21.22 -16.91 11.89
C SER A 330 20.87 -16.59 13.35
N ASN A 331 19.94 -17.33 13.97
CA ASN A 331 19.46 -17.14 15.35
C ASN A 331 18.79 -15.78 15.62
N ILE A 332 18.28 -15.12 14.60
CA ILE A 332 17.44 -13.92 14.75
C ILE A 332 16.01 -14.38 15.06
N GLU A 333 15.41 -13.85 16.11
CA GLU A 333 14.03 -14.18 16.47
C GLU A 333 13.06 -13.57 15.46
N VAL A 334 12.32 -14.41 14.73
CA VAL A 334 11.28 -13.96 13.81
C VAL A 334 9.91 -14.27 14.37
N LYS A 335 9.11 -13.22 14.59
CA LYS A 335 7.71 -13.30 15.02
C LYS A 335 6.80 -12.80 13.89
N LEU A 336 5.76 -13.55 13.56
CA LEU A 336 4.74 -13.15 12.58
C LEU A 336 3.36 -13.24 13.21
N MET A 337 2.59 -12.18 13.10
CA MET A 337 1.17 -12.15 13.42
C MET A 337 0.35 -11.78 12.19
N ILE A 338 -0.64 -12.61 11.89
CA ILE A 338 -1.66 -12.35 10.86
C ILE A 338 -3.05 -12.65 11.44
N PRO A 339 -4.12 -12.02 10.92
CA PRO A 339 -5.46 -12.28 11.43
C PRO A 339 -5.95 -13.69 11.04
N LEU A 340 -6.67 -14.31 11.97
CA LEU A 340 -7.39 -15.57 11.73
C LEU A 340 -8.70 -15.31 10.94
N LYS A 341 -9.35 -14.18 11.21
CA LYS A 341 -10.66 -13.80 10.67
C LYS A 341 -10.55 -12.79 9.52
N THR A 342 -9.90 -13.15 8.43
CA THR A 342 -10.02 -12.42 7.16
C THR A 342 -11.00 -13.15 6.25
N GLY A 343 -11.59 -12.49 5.28
CA GLY A 343 -12.54 -13.16 4.36
C GLY A 343 -12.00 -14.48 3.79
N ARG A 344 -12.88 -15.43 3.45
CA ARG A 344 -12.51 -16.74 2.87
C ARG A 344 -12.18 -16.63 1.38
N ASN A 345 -11.26 -15.73 0.99
CA ASN A 345 -10.80 -15.57 -0.38
C ASN A 345 -9.44 -16.27 -0.61
N SER A 346 -8.99 -16.34 -1.85
CA SER A 346 -7.73 -16.98 -2.24
C SER A 346 -6.51 -16.43 -1.48
N LYS A 347 -6.42 -15.10 -1.31
CA LYS A 347 -5.33 -14.43 -0.58
C LYS A 347 -5.27 -14.81 0.90
N TYR A 348 -6.41 -15.08 1.53
CA TYR A 348 -6.46 -15.59 2.90
C TYR A 348 -5.78 -16.96 3.02
N PHE A 349 -6.13 -17.89 2.13
CA PHE A 349 -5.54 -19.22 2.15
C PHE A 349 -4.05 -19.20 1.82
N ALA A 350 -3.64 -18.38 0.85
CA ALA A 350 -2.24 -18.19 0.52
C ALA A 350 -1.43 -17.59 1.69
N SER A 351 -1.95 -16.56 2.35
CA SER A 351 -1.31 -15.94 3.52
C SER A 351 -1.09 -16.93 4.65
N ARG A 352 -2.08 -17.79 4.93
CA ARG A 352 -1.94 -18.87 5.93
C ARG A 352 -0.92 -19.93 5.51
N ALA A 353 -0.85 -20.27 4.24
CA ALA A 353 0.12 -21.24 3.73
C ALA A 353 1.55 -20.73 3.92
N TYR A 354 1.84 -19.49 3.54
CA TYR A 354 3.15 -18.87 3.74
C TYR A 354 3.50 -18.73 5.24
N ALA A 355 2.53 -18.36 6.07
CA ALA A 355 2.72 -18.28 7.51
C ALA A 355 3.08 -19.65 8.13
N LYS A 356 2.39 -20.73 7.73
CA LYS A 356 2.71 -22.10 8.13
C LYS A 356 4.09 -22.51 7.67
N GLU A 357 4.45 -22.19 6.44
CA GLU A 357 5.78 -22.48 5.91
C GLU A 357 6.87 -21.77 6.72
N LEU A 358 6.68 -20.48 7.04
CA LEU A 358 7.63 -19.75 7.85
C LEU A 358 7.77 -20.36 9.26
N ALA A 359 6.66 -20.86 9.84
CA ALA A 359 6.69 -21.58 11.11
C ALA A 359 7.49 -22.89 11.05
N LEU A 360 7.48 -23.62 9.91
CA LEU A 360 8.31 -24.81 9.71
C LEU A 360 9.81 -24.53 9.75
N PHE A 361 10.23 -23.30 9.39
CA PHE A 361 11.61 -22.86 9.50
C PHE A 361 12.00 -22.37 10.89
N GLY A 362 11.04 -22.27 11.84
CA GLY A 362 11.32 -21.91 13.23
C GLY A 362 10.79 -20.55 13.67
N ALA A 363 10.09 -19.80 12.82
CA ALA A 363 9.45 -18.56 13.24
C ALA A 363 8.32 -18.80 14.25
N LYS A 364 8.12 -17.85 15.17
CA LYS A 364 6.98 -17.82 16.06
C LYS A 364 5.79 -17.19 15.34
N VAL A 365 4.84 -18.01 14.88
CA VAL A 365 3.70 -17.54 14.10
C VAL A 365 2.42 -17.57 14.92
N TYR A 366 1.72 -16.45 14.93
CA TYR A 366 0.49 -16.22 15.66
C TYR A 366 -0.68 -15.90 14.71
N LEU A 367 -1.77 -16.64 14.84
CA LEU A 367 -3.03 -16.36 14.15
C LEU A 367 -3.94 -15.62 15.13
N TYR A 368 -4.02 -14.32 15.02
CA TYR A 368 -4.84 -13.48 15.90
C TYR A 368 -6.33 -13.73 15.70
N ASP A 369 -7.06 -14.05 16.77
CA ASP A 369 -8.52 -14.29 16.71
C ASP A 369 -9.32 -13.00 16.57
N GLY A 370 -8.89 -12.16 15.64
CA GLY A 370 -9.47 -10.87 15.35
C GLY A 370 -9.01 -10.36 13.98
N TYR A 371 -9.03 -9.05 13.84
CA TYR A 371 -8.60 -8.33 12.63
C TYR A 371 -7.37 -7.48 12.91
N VAL A 372 -6.35 -7.58 12.07
CA VAL A 372 -5.24 -6.63 12.02
C VAL A 372 -5.53 -5.64 10.89
N ARG A 373 -5.52 -4.34 11.18
CA ARG A 373 -5.94 -3.29 10.25
C ARG A 373 -4.82 -2.31 9.92
N PHE A 374 -3.58 -2.72 10.11
CA PHE A 374 -2.37 -2.00 9.73
C PHE A 374 -1.27 -2.99 9.38
N ASN A 375 -0.19 -2.49 8.81
CA ASN A 375 1.03 -3.25 8.62
C ASN A 375 2.16 -2.55 9.38
N ALA A 376 2.85 -3.30 10.24
CA ALA A 376 4.01 -2.84 10.98
C ALA A 376 5.08 -3.92 11.04
N ILE A 377 6.34 -3.51 10.87
CA ILE A 377 7.52 -4.33 11.09
C ILE A 377 8.37 -3.63 12.13
N THR A 378 8.71 -4.35 13.21
CA THR A 378 9.64 -3.85 14.23
C THR A 378 10.95 -4.61 14.12
N ILE A 379 12.07 -3.90 14.02
CA ILE A 379 13.41 -4.47 13.90
C ILE A 379 14.22 -4.16 15.18
N ASP A 380 14.72 -5.20 15.83
CA ASP A 380 15.59 -5.15 17.01
C ASP A 380 15.05 -4.29 18.16
N SER A 381 13.73 -4.05 18.21
CA SER A 381 13.11 -3.07 19.11
C SER A 381 13.74 -1.66 19.01
N GLN A 382 14.24 -1.28 17.84
CA GLN A 382 14.84 0.02 17.56
C GLN A 382 14.10 0.79 16.47
N TYR A 383 13.63 0.10 15.44
CA TYR A 383 12.92 0.70 14.30
C TYR A 383 11.51 0.17 14.21
N VAL A 384 10.61 1.03 13.79
CA VAL A 384 9.26 0.67 13.36
C VAL A 384 9.05 1.14 11.93
N ILE A 385 8.64 0.23 11.09
CA ILE A 385 8.23 0.46 9.70
C ILE A 385 6.72 0.28 9.68
N TYR A 386 5.99 1.37 9.63
CA TYR A 386 4.52 1.39 9.67
C TYR A 386 3.96 2.03 8.41
N GLY A 387 2.84 1.55 7.90
CA GLY A 387 2.17 2.26 6.82
C GLY A 387 1.09 1.47 6.07
N ASN A 388 0.69 2.07 4.96
CA ASN A 388 -0.25 1.48 4.02
C ASN A 388 0.53 0.82 2.89
N TYR A 389 1.18 -0.29 3.22
CA TYR A 389 1.89 -1.15 2.29
C TYR A 389 1.39 -2.58 2.42
N ALA A 390 1.69 -3.41 1.45
CA ALA A 390 1.31 -4.82 1.48
C ALA A 390 2.52 -5.70 1.21
N ILE A 391 2.77 -6.67 2.08
CA ILE A 391 3.65 -7.81 1.77
C ILE A 391 2.79 -8.81 0.98
N ASP A 392 2.51 -8.44 -0.26
CA ASP A 392 1.69 -9.21 -1.20
C ASP A 392 2.33 -9.06 -2.59
N ARG A 393 2.76 -10.18 -3.16
CA ARG A 393 3.47 -10.25 -4.45
C ARG A 393 2.79 -9.46 -5.56
N GLU A 394 1.45 -9.38 -5.57
CA GLU A 394 0.71 -8.61 -6.56
C GLU A 394 0.84 -7.09 -6.34
N TYR A 395 0.79 -6.65 -5.08
CA TYR A 395 0.77 -5.23 -4.74
C TYR A 395 2.15 -4.61 -4.55
N ILE A 396 3.15 -5.42 -4.20
CA ILE A 396 4.50 -4.91 -3.89
C ILE A 396 5.11 -4.17 -5.10
N THR A 397 4.78 -4.62 -6.32
CA THR A 397 5.25 -4.04 -7.59
C THR A 397 4.17 -3.26 -8.36
N ASN A 398 2.89 -3.41 -8.01
CA ASN A 398 1.78 -2.87 -8.78
C ASN A 398 0.84 -1.97 -7.96
N ALA A 399 1.36 -1.33 -6.90
CA ALA A 399 0.56 -0.41 -6.11
C ALA A 399 1.38 0.78 -5.62
N LEU A 400 0.74 1.95 -5.53
CA LEU A 400 1.27 3.06 -4.74
C LEU A 400 1.08 2.75 -3.27
N GLN A 401 2.14 2.92 -2.51
CA GLN A 401 2.22 2.58 -1.10
C GLN A 401 2.94 3.71 -0.36
N ASN A 402 2.74 3.80 0.93
CA ASN A 402 3.47 4.73 1.79
C ASN A 402 3.88 4.06 3.11
N VAL A 403 5.02 4.49 3.60
CA VAL A 403 5.66 3.94 4.79
C VAL A 403 6.22 5.07 5.64
N LEU A 404 6.03 4.99 6.94
CA LEU A 404 6.71 5.79 7.95
C LEU A 404 7.73 4.92 8.65
N ILE A 405 8.93 5.45 8.82
CA ILE A 405 10.00 4.80 9.57
C ILE A 405 10.32 5.65 10.79
N PHE A 406 10.18 5.03 11.95
CA PHE A 406 10.47 5.64 13.24
C PHE A 406 11.69 4.95 13.86
N LYS A 407 12.63 5.75 14.36
CA LYS A 407 13.67 5.30 15.30
C LYS A 407 13.42 5.99 16.64
N ASP A 408 12.28 5.68 17.24
CA ASP A 408 11.79 6.33 18.44
C ASP A 408 11.22 5.30 19.42
N SER A 409 11.62 5.41 20.69
CA SER A 409 11.23 4.46 21.75
C SER A 409 9.71 4.44 22.02
N LYS A 410 9.02 5.57 21.86
CA LYS A 410 7.56 5.65 22.04
C LYS A 410 6.81 4.83 20.98
N ALA A 411 7.21 4.97 19.71
CA ALA A 411 6.62 4.18 18.62
C ALA A 411 6.95 2.69 18.79
N VAL A 412 8.21 2.35 19.03
CA VAL A 412 8.66 0.98 19.27
C VAL A 412 7.90 0.31 20.40
N ASN A 413 7.80 0.99 21.55
CA ASN A 413 7.09 0.46 22.72
C ASN A 413 5.59 0.28 22.44
N PHE A 414 4.98 1.17 21.67
CA PHE A 414 3.57 1.02 21.30
C PHE A 414 3.37 -0.24 20.46
N PHE A 415 4.11 -0.43 19.37
CA PHE A 415 3.93 -1.57 18.47
C PHE A 415 4.33 -2.91 19.12
N ASN A 416 5.34 -2.92 19.97
CA ASN A 416 5.67 -4.12 20.76
C ASN A 416 4.57 -4.49 21.75
N LYS A 417 4.03 -3.52 22.49
CA LYS A 417 2.90 -3.75 23.41
C LYS A 417 1.64 -4.20 22.68
N GLU A 418 1.33 -3.59 21.54
CA GLU A 418 0.19 -3.96 20.71
C GLU A 418 0.31 -5.41 20.22
N PHE A 419 1.51 -5.80 19.75
CA PHE A 419 1.77 -7.18 19.35
C PHE A 419 1.57 -8.15 20.52
N GLU A 420 2.21 -7.91 21.66
CA GLU A 420 2.12 -8.79 22.83
C GLU A 420 0.68 -8.86 23.38
N SER A 421 -0.09 -7.78 23.33
CA SER A 421 -1.50 -7.79 23.72
C SER A 421 -2.32 -8.73 22.81
N CYS A 422 -2.03 -8.74 21.52
CA CYS A 422 -2.69 -9.60 20.55
C CYS A 422 -2.26 -11.07 20.68
N VAL A 423 -1.03 -11.36 21.17
CA VAL A 423 -0.55 -12.74 21.38
C VAL A 423 -1.48 -13.51 22.32
N ASN A 424 -2.00 -12.88 23.36
CA ASN A 424 -2.89 -13.50 24.33
C ASN A 424 -4.20 -14.01 23.69
N ASN A 425 -4.63 -13.38 22.60
CA ASN A 425 -5.83 -13.74 21.83
C ASN A 425 -5.47 -14.39 20.49
N SER A 426 -4.34 -15.08 20.43
CA SER A 426 -3.85 -15.70 19.20
C SER A 426 -3.65 -17.20 19.34
N TYR A 427 -3.85 -17.91 18.25
CA TYR A 427 -3.45 -19.30 18.12
C TYR A 427 -2.02 -19.39 17.59
N LYS A 428 -1.10 -19.91 18.41
CA LYS A 428 0.26 -20.17 17.96
C LYS A 428 0.27 -21.40 17.03
N ILE A 429 0.93 -21.30 15.90
CA ILE A 429 1.11 -22.44 14.99
C ILE A 429 2.22 -23.34 15.55
N ASN A 430 1.83 -24.41 16.26
CA ASN A 430 2.75 -25.38 16.84
C ASN A 430 3.04 -26.57 15.92
N ASN A 431 2.17 -26.86 14.94
CA ASN A 431 2.25 -28.02 14.06
C ASN A 431 1.92 -27.61 12.61
N ALA A 432 2.92 -27.11 11.89
CA ALA A 432 2.75 -26.60 10.53
C ALA A 432 2.73 -27.72 9.46
N LYS A 433 2.89 -29.02 9.86
CA LYS A 433 3.00 -30.16 8.91
C LYS A 433 1.77 -30.34 8.01
N TYR A 434 0.60 -29.91 8.43
CA TYR A 434 -0.63 -30.09 7.66
C TYR A 434 -1.11 -28.78 7.04
N MET A 435 -0.74 -28.54 5.77
CA MET A 435 -1.42 -27.52 4.97
C MET A 435 -2.73 -28.13 4.43
N LEU A 436 -3.84 -27.38 4.55
CA LEU A 436 -5.06 -27.76 3.85
C LEU A 436 -4.83 -27.75 2.33
N VAL A 437 -5.47 -28.64 1.59
CA VAL A 437 -5.37 -28.71 0.13
C VAL A 437 -5.62 -27.33 -0.51
N ARG A 438 -6.60 -26.57 0.01
CA ARG A 438 -6.89 -25.21 -0.44
C ARG A 438 -5.73 -24.23 -0.19
N GLU A 439 -5.05 -24.32 0.95
CA GLU A 439 -3.90 -23.47 1.27
C GLU A 439 -2.75 -23.73 0.29
N LYS A 440 -2.43 -25.00 0.03
CA LYS A 440 -1.40 -25.41 -0.93
C LYS A 440 -1.74 -24.97 -2.35
N PHE A 441 -3.00 -25.12 -2.75
CA PHE A 441 -3.47 -24.70 -4.08
C PHE A 441 -3.32 -23.18 -4.25
N PHE A 442 -3.89 -22.39 -3.36
CA PHE A 442 -3.87 -20.94 -3.50
C PHE A 442 -2.50 -20.30 -3.28
N LYS A 443 -1.57 -20.94 -2.54
CA LYS A 443 -0.19 -20.49 -2.44
C LYS A 443 0.48 -20.37 -3.82
N ASN A 444 0.20 -21.29 -4.71
CA ASN A 444 0.81 -21.33 -6.04
C ASN A 444 0.09 -20.43 -7.07
N PHE A 445 -1.13 -19.99 -6.79
CA PHE A 445 -1.98 -19.23 -7.71
C PHE A 445 -2.14 -17.74 -7.35
N VAL A 446 -1.71 -17.33 -6.21
CA VAL A 446 -1.75 -15.94 -5.73
C VAL A 446 -0.36 -15.34 -5.68
#